data_49218d008cb5c0edbabd2cc2075267ef
#
_entry.id   49218d008cb5c0edbabd2cc2075267ef
#
_cell.length_a   1.000
_cell.length_b   1.000
_cell.length_c   1.000
_cell.angle_alpha   90.00
_cell.angle_beta   90.00
_cell.angle_gamma   90.00
#
_symmetry.space_group_name_H-M   'P 1'
#
loop_
_entity.id
_entity.type
_entity.pdbx_description
1 polymer ?
#
loop_
_entity_poly.entity_id
_entity_poly.type
_entity_poly.pdbx_seq_one_letter_code
_entity_poly.pdbx_strand_id
1 'polypeptide(L)'
;ADQRMPKITGLDVLRSTLEYTPITRKVLLTAYADTEVAINAINEIGLDRYIMKPWDPPDEKLYPALDEVLRSWQLAYRPTISGLRVVSQPWSRQAHELKAFLAMNQVPYRSLLLGDQEADTLFDTSGAELTDLPLVALEDGEILFNPTNAELASRIGLTTRATSPAYDVAIVGGGPAGLAAAVYGASEGLRTVLIESSAPGGQAGQSSLIENYLGFPSGISGAELARRAADQARRFGAEILVPAQVTKVERKDPFRVLHLADGSEITTKALVIATGVSYRRLEAEGLDDFIGAGVYYGTSRIEAETHRGRPMHVVGGGNSAGQAALFLTRFTDDVNIVIRSPNLAATMSQYLIDNIEANPAIHLLPRSRIVAAHGDDHLESVVLEDLETGDTREVESGACLLYTSDAADEARSV
;
A
#
# COMPACT_ATOMS: atom_id res chain seq x y z
N ALA A 1 22.89 -15.63 14.59
CA ALA A 1 24.37 -15.63 14.60
C ALA A 1 24.89 -15.40 16.01
N ASP A 2 26.07 -15.95 16.35
CA ASP A 2 26.77 -15.60 17.58
C ASP A 2 27.54 -14.28 17.38
N GLN A 3 27.49 -13.37 18.33
CA GLN A 3 28.16 -12.07 18.23
C GLN A 3 29.69 -12.19 18.20
N ARG A 4 30.27 -13.11 18.94
CA ARG A 4 31.71 -13.33 18.98
C ARG A 4 32.13 -14.56 18.19
N MET A 5 32.56 -14.35 16.98
CA MET A 5 33.13 -15.39 16.12
C MET A 5 34.58 -15.03 15.69
N PRO A 6 35.47 -16.03 15.39
CA PRO A 6 36.91 -15.82 15.17
C PRO A 6 37.11 -15.02 13.95
N LYS A 7 36.90 -14.20 13.36
CA LYS A 7 37.27 -13.37 12.17
C LYS A 7 36.22 -12.32 11.80
N ILE A 8 34.97 -12.54 12.15
CA ILE A 8 33.85 -11.73 11.74
C ILE A 8 32.83 -11.70 12.89
N THR A 9 32.15 -10.60 13.12
CA THR A 9 31.10 -10.53 14.16
C THR A 9 29.78 -11.09 13.65
N GLY A 10 28.90 -11.49 14.58
CA GLY A 10 27.56 -11.92 14.23
C GLY A 10 26.74 -10.85 13.51
N LEU A 11 26.96 -9.60 13.85
CA LEU A 11 26.33 -8.45 13.17
C LEU A 11 26.79 -8.32 11.72
N ASP A 12 28.09 -8.48 11.46
CA ASP A 12 28.61 -8.43 10.09
C ASP A 12 28.04 -9.53 9.22
N VAL A 13 27.89 -10.74 9.78
CA VAL A 13 27.20 -11.85 9.10
C VAL A 13 25.77 -11.50 8.79
N LEU A 14 25.01 -11.03 9.78
CA LEU A 14 23.61 -10.66 9.57
C LEU A 14 23.46 -9.50 8.57
N ARG A 15 24.36 -8.51 8.59
CA ARG A 15 24.39 -7.43 7.62
C ARG A 15 24.65 -7.94 6.21
N SER A 16 25.59 -8.86 6.03
CA SER A 16 25.88 -9.43 4.70
C SER A 16 24.73 -10.29 4.15
N THR A 17 23.82 -10.77 4.98
CA THR A 17 22.65 -11.55 4.54
C THR A 17 21.48 -10.70 4.11
N LEU A 18 21.44 -9.40 4.43
CA LEU A 18 20.30 -8.53 4.10
C LEU A 18 20.00 -8.46 2.61
N GLU A 19 21.04 -8.46 1.79
CA GLU A 19 20.92 -8.39 0.33
C GLU A 19 20.31 -9.67 -0.27
N TYR A 20 20.65 -10.82 0.30
CA TYR A 20 20.26 -12.14 -0.23
C TYR A 20 19.00 -12.72 0.41
N THR A 21 18.73 -12.37 1.66
CA THR A 21 17.63 -12.93 2.45
C THR A 21 16.90 -11.85 3.26
N PRO A 22 16.26 -10.87 2.63
CA PRO A 22 15.67 -9.71 3.32
C PRO A 22 14.53 -10.10 4.28
N ILE A 23 13.81 -11.18 3.99
CA ILE A 23 12.65 -11.66 4.79
C ILE A 23 13.02 -12.64 5.90
N THR A 24 14.30 -13.06 5.96
CA THR A 24 14.76 -14.02 6.98
C THR A 24 14.79 -13.35 8.36
N ARG A 25 14.24 -14.02 9.36
CA ARG A 25 14.29 -13.53 10.74
C ARG A 25 15.72 -13.61 11.28
N LYS A 26 16.14 -12.53 11.92
CA LYS A 26 17.51 -12.32 12.37
C LYS A 26 17.58 -12.41 13.89
N VAL A 27 18.33 -13.39 14.37
CA VAL A 27 18.53 -13.61 15.81
C VAL A 27 20.02 -13.53 16.14
N LEU A 28 20.36 -12.68 17.11
CA LEU A 28 21.72 -12.52 17.62
C LEU A 28 21.86 -13.20 18.97
N LEU A 29 22.89 -14.05 19.10
CA LEU A 29 23.24 -14.73 20.34
C LEU A 29 24.48 -14.06 20.94
N THR A 30 24.46 -13.73 22.23
CA THR A 30 25.59 -13.05 22.86
C THR A 30 25.75 -13.39 24.33
N ALA A 31 27.00 -13.34 24.82
CA ALA A 31 27.34 -13.50 26.22
C ALA A 31 27.36 -12.20 27.01
N TYR A 32 27.20 -11.05 26.34
CA TYR A 32 27.33 -9.73 26.97
C TYR A 32 26.11 -8.87 26.71
N ALA A 33 25.63 -8.19 27.73
CA ALA A 33 24.62 -7.15 27.66
C ALA A 33 25.26 -5.83 27.13
N ASP A 34 25.73 -5.83 25.90
CA ASP A 34 26.18 -4.61 25.24
C ASP A 34 24.99 -3.92 24.60
N THR A 35 24.43 -2.99 25.33
CA THR A 35 23.20 -2.30 24.97
C THR A 35 23.37 -1.47 23.69
N GLU A 36 24.56 -0.89 23.47
CA GLU A 36 24.84 -0.11 22.25
C GLU A 36 24.89 -1.00 21.02
N VAL A 37 25.52 -2.19 21.12
CA VAL A 37 25.55 -3.17 20.02
C VAL A 37 24.15 -3.68 19.69
N ALA A 38 23.31 -3.90 20.70
CA ALA A 38 21.94 -4.34 20.50
C ALA A 38 21.08 -3.24 19.83
N ILE A 39 21.20 -2.01 20.27
CA ILE A 39 20.48 -0.85 19.68
C ILE A 39 20.89 -0.65 18.21
N ASN A 40 22.19 -0.66 17.93
CA ASN A 40 22.68 -0.53 16.56
C ASN A 40 22.20 -1.70 15.66
N ALA A 41 22.19 -2.92 16.18
CA ALA A 41 21.71 -4.09 15.47
C ALA A 41 20.21 -4.00 15.12
N ILE A 42 19.39 -3.51 16.05
CA ILE A 42 17.96 -3.29 15.85
C ILE A 42 17.73 -2.23 14.77
N ASN A 43 18.43 -1.12 14.84
CA ASN A 43 18.21 0.03 13.96
C ASN A 43 18.79 -0.19 12.55
N GLU A 44 19.97 -0.80 12.41
CA GLU A 44 20.65 -0.95 11.13
C GLU A 44 20.29 -2.21 10.37
N ILE A 45 20.02 -3.32 11.07
CA ILE A 45 19.88 -4.65 10.48
C ILE A 45 18.43 -5.16 10.57
N GLY A 46 17.59 -4.53 11.38
CA GLY A 46 16.24 -5.02 11.66
C GLY A 46 16.28 -6.35 12.42
N LEU A 47 17.01 -6.38 13.55
CA LEU A 47 17.15 -7.58 14.37
C LEU A 47 15.81 -7.95 15.00
N ASP A 48 15.36 -9.20 14.79
CA ASP A 48 14.07 -9.67 15.31
C ASP A 48 14.17 -10.10 16.79
N ARG A 49 15.30 -10.67 17.20
CA ARG A 49 15.50 -11.11 18.59
C ARG A 49 16.96 -11.07 18.99
N TYR A 50 17.16 -10.69 20.23
CA TYR A 50 18.43 -10.73 20.93
C TYR A 50 18.34 -11.75 22.07
N ILE A 51 19.23 -12.75 22.13
CA ILE A 51 19.21 -13.82 23.15
C ILE A 51 20.54 -13.83 23.88
N MET A 52 20.47 -13.68 25.20
CA MET A 52 21.64 -13.68 26.07
C MET A 52 22.04 -15.09 26.47
N LYS A 53 23.35 -15.36 26.48
CA LYS A 53 23.96 -16.55 27.11
C LYS A 53 24.08 -16.30 28.62
N PRO A 54 24.04 -17.36 29.47
CA PRO A 54 23.77 -18.75 29.15
C PRO A 54 22.27 -18.99 28.96
N TRP A 55 21.92 -19.88 28.05
CA TRP A 55 20.54 -20.32 27.78
C TRP A 55 20.24 -21.71 28.35
N ASP A 56 21.00 -22.14 29.35
CA ASP A 56 20.73 -23.37 30.07
C ASP A 56 19.70 -23.17 31.20
N PRO A 57 18.67 -23.99 31.29
CA PRO A 57 18.29 -25.05 30.35
C PRO A 57 17.64 -24.46 29.07
N PRO A 58 17.94 -25.03 27.87
CA PRO A 58 17.51 -24.47 26.60
C PRO A 58 15.99 -24.53 26.40
N ASP A 59 15.31 -25.49 26.97
CA ASP A 59 13.85 -25.65 26.94
C ASP A 59 13.12 -24.52 27.67
N GLU A 60 13.75 -23.87 28.64
CA GLU A 60 13.15 -22.72 29.33
C GLU A 60 13.52 -21.38 28.72
N LYS A 61 14.74 -21.23 28.19
CA LYS A 61 15.28 -19.90 27.80
C LYS A 61 15.50 -19.71 26.31
N LEU A 62 15.93 -20.77 25.59
CA LEU A 62 16.26 -20.65 24.16
C LEU A 62 15.07 -21.01 23.27
N TYR A 63 14.48 -22.21 23.49
CA TYR A 63 13.44 -22.71 22.61
C TYR A 63 12.19 -21.81 22.61
N PRO A 64 11.67 -21.31 23.75
CA PRO A 64 10.53 -20.42 23.75
C PRO A 64 10.79 -19.13 22.96
N ALA A 65 12.01 -18.59 23.05
CA ALA A 65 12.39 -17.40 22.30
C ALA A 65 12.50 -17.65 20.79
N LEU A 66 13.00 -18.82 20.38
CA LEU A 66 13.05 -19.22 18.98
C LEU A 66 11.66 -19.56 18.44
N ASP A 67 10.82 -20.23 19.24
CA ASP A 67 9.44 -20.56 18.89
C ASP A 67 8.59 -19.28 18.67
N GLU A 68 8.84 -18.25 19.49
CA GLU A 68 8.20 -16.95 19.30
C GLU A 68 8.60 -16.30 17.96
N VAL A 69 9.90 -16.33 17.63
CA VAL A 69 10.40 -15.82 16.35
C VAL A 69 9.85 -16.63 15.18
N LEU A 70 9.83 -17.95 15.27
CA LEU A 70 9.26 -18.85 14.26
C LEU A 70 7.76 -18.63 14.09
N ARG A 71 7.03 -18.52 15.19
CA ARG A 71 5.58 -18.22 15.14
C ARG A 71 5.33 -16.86 14.50
N SER A 72 6.09 -15.84 14.87
CA SER A 72 6.03 -14.51 14.25
C SER A 72 6.34 -14.60 12.75
N TRP A 73 7.33 -15.40 12.35
CA TRP A 73 7.65 -15.63 10.96
C TRP A 73 6.53 -16.35 10.22
N GLN A 74 5.97 -17.43 10.80
CA GLN A 74 4.86 -18.17 10.21
C GLN A 74 3.60 -17.32 10.01
N LEU A 75 3.31 -16.41 10.93
CA LEU A 75 2.19 -15.47 10.82
C LEU A 75 2.43 -14.38 9.76
N ALA A 76 3.68 -13.95 9.62
CA ALA A 76 4.10 -12.95 8.64
C ALA A 76 4.50 -13.57 7.30
N TYR A 77 4.90 -14.85 7.29
CA TYR A 77 5.31 -15.57 6.10
C TYR A 77 4.07 -15.87 5.25
N ARG A 78 3.91 -15.04 4.26
CA ARG A 78 3.18 -15.44 3.06
C ARG A 78 4.23 -16.04 2.15
N PRO A 79 4.02 -17.28 1.64
CA PRO A 79 4.88 -17.81 0.61
C PRO A 79 5.02 -16.71 -0.44
N THR A 80 6.25 -16.35 -0.76
CA THR A 80 6.51 -15.49 -1.90
C THR A 80 5.89 -16.22 -3.07
N ILE A 81 4.73 -15.75 -3.53
CA ILE A 81 4.13 -16.22 -4.77
C ILE A 81 5.03 -15.66 -5.86
N SER A 82 6.19 -16.30 -6.01
CA SER A 82 7.26 -15.87 -6.92
C SER A 82 6.86 -16.09 -8.38
N GLY A 83 5.70 -16.67 -8.62
CA GLY A 83 5.18 -17.03 -9.91
C GLY A 83 3.92 -16.32 -10.36
N LEU A 84 3.30 -15.46 -9.54
CA LEU A 84 2.08 -14.75 -9.94
C LEU A 84 2.38 -13.78 -11.08
N ARG A 85 1.73 -14.00 -12.25
CA ARG A 85 1.91 -13.18 -13.44
C ARG A 85 0.57 -12.60 -13.86
N VAL A 86 0.56 -11.29 -14.07
CA VAL A 86 -0.63 -10.55 -14.52
C VAL A 86 -0.40 -10.12 -15.96
N VAL A 87 -1.11 -10.76 -16.89
CA VAL A 87 -1.09 -10.41 -18.31
C VAL A 87 -2.21 -9.42 -18.60
N SER A 88 -1.90 -8.32 -19.23
CA SER A 88 -2.89 -7.27 -19.53
C SER A 88 -2.59 -6.56 -20.84
N GLN A 89 -3.61 -5.90 -21.39
CA GLN A 89 -3.40 -4.87 -22.39
C GLN A 89 -2.79 -3.61 -21.75
N PRO A 90 -2.07 -2.77 -22.51
CA PRO A 90 -1.82 -1.39 -22.13
C PRO A 90 -3.14 -0.69 -21.79
N TRP A 91 -3.11 0.25 -20.83
CA TRP A 91 -4.24 1.12 -20.51
C TRP A 91 -5.49 0.42 -19.94
N SER A 92 -5.38 -0.83 -19.49
CA SER A 92 -6.51 -1.55 -18.90
C SER A 92 -6.79 -1.09 -17.46
N ARG A 93 -7.95 -0.44 -17.26
CA ARG A 93 -8.44 -0.04 -15.92
C ARG A 93 -8.54 -1.21 -14.96
N GLN A 94 -9.10 -2.34 -15.41
CA GLN A 94 -9.26 -3.55 -14.59
C GLN A 94 -7.90 -4.11 -14.15
N ALA A 95 -6.92 -4.14 -15.07
CA ALA A 95 -5.57 -4.56 -14.74
C ALA A 95 -4.89 -3.60 -13.75
N HIS A 96 -5.12 -2.28 -13.88
CA HIS A 96 -4.63 -1.29 -12.94
C HIS A 96 -5.21 -1.53 -11.53
N GLU A 97 -6.53 -1.66 -11.41
CA GLU A 97 -7.22 -1.91 -10.14
C GLU A 97 -6.73 -3.21 -9.46
N LEU A 98 -6.55 -4.27 -10.23
CA LEU A 98 -6.05 -5.56 -9.74
C LEU A 98 -4.58 -5.49 -9.31
N LYS A 99 -3.71 -4.85 -10.10
CA LYS A 99 -2.30 -4.64 -9.76
C LYS A 99 -2.15 -3.75 -8.51
N ALA A 100 -2.96 -2.70 -8.39
CA ALA A 100 -3.02 -1.86 -7.20
C ALA A 100 -3.44 -2.66 -5.97
N PHE A 101 -4.47 -3.51 -6.08
CA PHE A 101 -4.89 -4.41 -5.01
C PHE A 101 -3.76 -5.35 -4.57
N LEU A 102 -3.06 -5.99 -5.51
CA LEU A 102 -1.92 -6.86 -5.21
C LEU A 102 -0.80 -6.10 -4.49
N ALA A 103 -0.44 -4.92 -5.01
CA ALA A 103 0.61 -4.08 -4.45
C ALA A 103 0.27 -3.61 -3.02
N MET A 104 -0.94 -3.12 -2.78
CA MET A 104 -1.39 -2.68 -1.46
C MET A 104 -1.42 -3.83 -0.44
N ASN A 105 -1.78 -5.05 -0.87
CA ASN A 105 -1.74 -6.24 -0.04
C ASN A 105 -0.35 -6.90 0.02
N GLN A 106 0.67 -6.26 -0.57
CA GLN A 106 2.07 -6.75 -0.59
C GLN A 106 2.20 -8.16 -1.17
N VAL A 107 1.38 -8.47 -2.17
CA VAL A 107 1.45 -9.71 -2.93
C VAL A 107 2.38 -9.50 -4.12
N PRO A 108 3.53 -10.18 -4.19
CA PRO A 108 4.45 -10.04 -5.29
C PRO A 108 3.84 -10.57 -6.59
N TYR A 109 4.02 -9.84 -7.68
CA TYR A 109 3.58 -10.24 -9.01
C TYR A 109 4.52 -9.69 -10.10
N ARG A 110 4.49 -10.33 -11.25
CA ARG A 110 5.11 -9.81 -12.48
C ARG A 110 4.01 -9.29 -13.40
N SER A 111 4.15 -8.04 -13.83
CA SER A 111 3.27 -7.45 -14.83
C SER A 111 3.84 -7.78 -16.22
N LEU A 112 3.01 -8.35 -17.07
CA LEU A 112 3.31 -8.70 -18.45
C LEU A 112 2.30 -7.98 -19.35
N LEU A 113 2.78 -7.37 -20.43
CA LEU A 113 1.93 -6.71 -21.41
C LEU A 113 1.78 -7.58 -22.65
N LEU A 114 0.60 -7.62 -23.26
CA LEU A 114 0.43 -8.23 -24.57
C LEU A 114 1.39 -7.56 -25.57
N GLY A 115 2.06 -8.37 -26.39
CA GLY A 115 3.18 -7.98 -27.23
C GLY A 115 4.54 -8.44 -26.66
N ASP A 116 4.62 -8.78 -25.36
CA ASP A 116 5.77 -9.45 -24.79
C ASP A 116 5.68 -10.96 -25.06
N GLN A 117 6.76 -11.59 -25.44
CA GLN A 117 6.80 -13.03 -25.81
C GLN A 117 6.21 -13.95 -24.72
N GLU A 118 6.48 -13.66 -23.42
CA GLU A 118 5.97 -14.45 -22.31
C GLU A 118 4.46 -14.23 -22.13
N ALA A 119 3.99 -12.99 -22.29
CA ALA A 119 2.57 -12.66 -22.22
C ALA A 119 1.79 -13.34 -23.34
N ASP A 120 2.25 -13.23 -24.58
CA ASP A 120 1.61 -13.81 -25.73
C ASP A 120 1.56 -15.35 -25.62
N THR A 121 2.63 -15.98 -25.15
CA THR A 121 2.64 -17.42 -24.90
C THR A 121 1.60 -17.85 -23.87
N LEU A 122 1.48 -17.10 -22.76
CA LEU A 122 0.48 -17.39 -21.72
C LEU A 122 -0.93 -17.16 -22.24
N PHE A 123 -1.16 -16.09 -23.00
CA PHE A 123 -2.45 -15.77 -23.58
C PHE A 123 -2.90 -16.86 -24.57
N ASP A 124 -2.04 -17.24 -25.54
CA ASP A 124 -2.35 -18.23 -26.55
C ASP A 124 -2.58 -19.63 -25.94
N THR A 125 -1.75 -20.03 -24.97
CA THR A 125 -1.88 -21.35 -24.33
C THR A 125 -3.08 -21.45 -23.39
N SER A 126 -3.58 -20.31 -22.86
CA SER A 126 -4.78 -20.28 -22.02
C SER A 126 -6.08 -20.44 -22.80
N GLY A 127 -6.07 -20.20 -24.11
CA GLY A 127 -7.27 -20.15 -24.94
C GLY A 127 -8.18 -18.94 -24.66
N ALA A 128 -7.63 -17.89 -24.05
CA ALA A 128 -8.35 -16.68 -23.68
C ALA A 128 -8.71 -15.82 -24.89
N GLU A 129 -9.76 -15.03 -24.74
CA GLU A 129 -10.11 -13.92 -25.63
C GLU A 129 -9.66 -12.57 -24.99
N LEU A 130 -9.61 -11.50 -25.79
CA LEU A 130 -9.23 -10.17 -25.28
C LEU A 130 -10.16 -9.64 -24.18
N THR A 131 -11.40 -10.09 -24.18
CA THR A 131 -12.41 -9.78 -23.15
C THR A 131 -12.15 -10.45 -21.80
N ASP A 132 -11.29 -11.47 -21.77
CA ASP A 132 -10.93 -12.22 -20.58
C ASP A 132 -9.75 -11.58 -19.82
N LEU A 133 -9.19 -10.50 -20.35
CA LEU A 133 -8.10 -9.78 -19.70
C LEU A 133 -8.59 -8.90 -18.53
N PRO A 134 -7.79 -8.72 -17.46
CA PRO A 134 -6.46 -9.28 -17.25
C PRO A 134 -6.47 -10.77 -16.90
N LEU A 135 -5.48 -11.53 -17.38
CA LEU A 135 -5.24 -12.90 -16.94
C LEU A 135 -4.32 -12.89 -15.72
N VAL A 136 -4.60 -13.74 -14.76
CA VAL A 136 -3.72 -13.97 -13.61
C VAL A 136 -3.31 -15.45 -13.60
N ALA A 137 -2.05 -15.70 -13.93
CA ALA A 137 -1.47 -17.03 -13.81
C ALA A 137 -0.87 -17.23 -12.42
N LEU A 138 -1.39 -18.22 -11.69
CA LEU A 138 -0.94 -18.61 -10.36
C LEU A 138 0.28 -19.57 -10.44
N GLU A 139 0.96 -19.79 -9.32
CA GLU A 139 2.14 -20.67 -9.25
C GLU A 139 1.82 -22.14 -9.54
N ASP A 140 0.66 -22.60 -9.16
CA ASP A 140 0.18 -23.96 -9.39
C ASP A 140 -0.23 -24.22 -10.85
N GLY A 141 -0.18 -23.20 -11.70
CA GLY A 141 -0.55 -23.27 -13.12
C GLY A 141 -2.02 -22.96 -13.40
N GLU A 142 -2.85 -22.68 -12.37
CA GLU A 142 -4.20 -22.17 -12.56
C GLU A 142 -4.15 -20.79 -13.21
N ILE A 143 -5.05 -20.55 -14.17
CA ILE A 143 -5.22 -19.24 -14.82
C ILE A 143 -6.60 -18.70 -14.49
N LEU A 144 -6.64 -17.50 -13.93
CA LEU A 144 -7.87 -16.78 -13.67
C LEU A 144 -8.10 -15.77 -14.81
N PHE A 145 -9.33 -15.71 -15.30
CA PHE A 145 -9.74 -14.85 -16.39
C PHE A 145 -10.52 -13.66 -15.82
N ASN A 146 -9.98 -12.48 -16.00
CA ASN A 146 -10.56 -11.22 -15.50
C ASN A 146 -11.11 -11.32 -14.06
N PRO A 147 -10.31 -11.82 -13.10
CA PRO A 147 -10.81 -12.08 -11.75
C PRO A 147 -11.14 -10.77 -11.02
N THR A 148 -12.18 -10.82 -10.22
CA THR A 148 -12.42 -9.78 -9.21
C THR A 148 -11.35 -9.85 -8.12
N ASN A 149 -11.12 -8.75 -7.40
CA ASN A 149 -10.20 -8.73 -6.26
C ASN A 149 -10.58 -9.78 -5.19
N ALA A 150 -11.87 -10.05 -5.00
CA ALA A 150 -12.35 -11.04 -4.04
C ALA A 150 -12.05 -12.50 -4.48
N GLU A 151 -12.23 -12.81 -5.76
CA GLU A 151 -11.86 -14.11 -6.32
C GLU A 151 -10.35 -14.34 -6.23
N LEU A 152 -9.56 -13.36 -6.68
CA LEU A 152 -8.10 -13.44 -6.58
C LEU A 152 -7.65 -13.60 -5.13
N ALA A 153 -8.19 -12.80 -4.21
CA ALA A 153 -7.86 -12.85 -2.79
C ALA A 153 -8.05 -14.24 -2.19
N SER A 154 -9.15 -14.91 -2.53
CA SER A 154 -9.44 -16.26 -2.05
C SER A 154 -8.43 -17.30 -2.55
N ARG A 155 -7.91 -17.11 -3.78
CA ARG A 155 -6.93 -18.02 -4.41
C ARG A 155 -5.50 -17.81 -3.88
N ILE A 156 -5.16 -16.59 -3.52
CA ILE A 156 -3.84 -16.26 -2.96
C ILE A 156 -3.78 -16.36 -1.44
N GLY A 157 -4.81 -16.92 -0.79
CA GLY A 157 -4.83 -17.22 0.64
C GLY A 157 -5.09 -16.03 1.55
N LEU A 158 -5.72 -14.96 1.04
CA LEU A 158 -6.26 -13.90 1.89
C LEU A 158 -7.55 -14.37 2.57
N THR A 159 -7.77 -13.93 3.81
CA THR A 159 -9.00 -14.23 4.54
C THR A 159 -10.12 -13.31 4.07
N THR A 160 -11.02 -13.83 3.27
CA THR A 160 -12.14 -13.06 2.68
C THR A 160 -13.46 -13.25 3.42
N ARG A 161 -13.57 -14.30 4.24
CA ARG A 161 -14.80 -14.65 4.98
C ARG A 161 -14.51 -14.87 6.44
N ALA A 162 -15.46 -14.46 7.28
CA ALA A 162 -15.40 -14.65 8.73
C ALA A 162 -15.46 -16.14 9.10
N THR A 163 -14.60 -16.57 10.01
CA THR A 163 -14.60 -17.94 10.54
C THR A 163 -15.68 -18.15 11.61
N SER A 164 -16.20 -17.08 12.18
CA SER A 164 -17.29 -17.11 13.18
C SER A 164 -18.41 -16.15 12.79
N PRO A 165 -19.67 -16.50 13.05
CA PRO A 165 -20.79 -15.58 12.84
C PRO A 165 -20.89 -14.48 13.90
N ALA A 166 -20.15 -14.60 15.01
CA ALA A 166 -20.25 -13.67 16.14
C ALA A 166 -18.90 -13.38 16.79
N TYR A 167 -18.71 -12.08 17.11
CA TYR A 167 -17.49 -11.54 17.71
C TYR A 167 -17.82 -10.68 18.95
N ASP A 168 -16.83 -10.49 19.82
CA ASP A 168 -16.96 -9.54 20.92
C ASP A 168 -16.79 -8.11 20.38
N VAL A 169 -15.84 -7.91 19.44
CA VAL A 169 -15.57 -6.63 18.80
C VAL A 169 -15.46 -6.83 17.28
N ALA A 170 -16.21 -6.02 16.53
CA ALA A 170 -16.00 -5.84 15.09
C ALA A 170 -15.47 -4.44 14.81
N ILE A 171 -14.52 -4.35 13.91
CA ILE A 171 -13.86 -3.09 13.53
C ILE A 171 -14.03 -2.92 12.03
N VAL A 172 -14.59 -1.80 11.59
CA VAL A 172 -14.79 -1.48 10.19
C VAL A 172 -13.76 -0.44 9.77
N GLY A 173 -12.86 -0.85 8.88
CA GLY A 173 -11.73 -0.08 8.37
C GLY A 173 -10.38 -0.52 8.96
N GLY A 174 -9.45 -0.87 8.08
CA GLY A 174 -8.12 -1.39 8.38
C GLY A 174 -7.00 -0.34 8.36
N GLY A 175 -7.33 0.96 8.50
CA GLY A 175 -6.34 2.02 8.68
C GLY A 175 -5.63 1.95 10.05
N PRO A 176 -4.70 2.88 10.36
CA PRO A 176 -3.94 2.85 11.61
C PRO A 176 -4.82 2.79 12.87
N ALA A 177 -5.94 3.50 12.89
CA ALA A 177 -6.88 3.49 14.01
C ALA A 177 -7.56 2.12 14.18
N GLY A 178 -8.03 1.51 13.08
CA GLY A 178 -8.65 0.19 13.11
C GLY A 178 -7.67 -0.91 13.47
N LEU A 179 -6.46 -0.86 12.93
CA LEU A 179 -5.39 -1.82 13.28
C LEU A 179 -4.99 -1.70 14.75
N ALA A 180 -4.88 -0.48 15.29
CA ALA A 180 -4.63 -0.29 16.71
C ALA A 180 -5.76 -0.89 17.56
N ALA A 181 -7.03 -0.60 17.21
CA ALA A 181 -8.18 -1.18 17.90
C ALA A 181 -8.18 -2.72 17.83
N ALA A 182 -7.78 -3.31 16.69
CA ALA A 182 -7.68 -4.76 16.54
C ALA A 182 -6.60 -5.36 17.44
N VAL A 183 -5.42 -4.72 17.52
CA VAL A 183 -4.33 -5.14 18.42
C VAL A 183 -4.80 -5.12 19.87
N TYR A 184 -5.40 -4.01 20.33
CA TYR A 184 -5.85 -3.91 21.72
C TYR A 184 -7.01 -4.86 22.02
N GLY A 185 -8.02 -4.94 21.18
CA GLY A 185 -9.14 -5.85 21.38
C GLY A 185 -8.70 -7.30 21.47
N ALA A 186 -7.85 -7.76 20.57
CA ALA A 186 -7.37 -9.14 20.57
C ALA A 186 -6.38 -9.42 21.72
N SER A 187 -5.52 -8.47 22.10
CA SER A 187 -4.59 -8.64 23.22
C SER A 187 -5.28 -8.78 24.57
N GLU A 188 -6.49 -8.21 24.73
CA GLU A 188 -7.35 -8.39 25.90
C GLU A 188 -8.17 -9.71 25.86
N GLY A 189 -7.91 -10.57 24.87
CA GLY A 189 -8.59 -11.85 24.73
C GLY A 189 -10.00 -11.78 24.15
N LEU A 190 -10.40 -10.64 23.58
CA LEU A 190 -11.69 -10.50 22.92
C LEU A 190 -11.63 -11.14 21.52
N ARG A 191 -12.68 -11.85 21.13
CA ARG A 191 -12.84 -12.31 19.74
C ARG A 191 -13.05 -11.08 18.85
N THR A 192 -12.00 -10.71 18.11
CA THR A 192 -11.93 -9.48 17.36
C THR A 192 -11.87 -9.77 15.87
N VAL A 193 -12.73 -9.12 15.08
CA VAL A 193 -12.68 -9.12 13.61
C VAL A 193 -12.48 -7.70 13.10
N LEU A 194 -11.55 -7.53 12.18
CA LEU A 194 -11.34 -6.30 11.41
C LEU A 194 -11.77 -6.55 9.96
N ILE A 195 -12.58 -5.65 9.42
CA ILE A 195 -13.18 -5.76 8.08
C ILE A 195 -12.64 -4.59 7.26
N GLU A 196 -11.90 -4.92 6.19
CA GLU A 196 -11.23 -3.95 5.32
C GLU A 196 -11.59 -4.18 3.86
N SER A 197 -11.96 -3.12 3.17
CA SER A 197 -12.50 -3.21 1.79
C SER A 197 -11.42 -3.44 0.72
N SER A 198 -10.17 -3.01 0.97
CA SER A 198 -9.10 -3.12 -0.04
C SER A 198 -7.81 -3.71 0.52
N ALA A 199 -7.16 -3.04 1.47
CA ALA A 199 -5.92 -3.52 2.08
C ALA A 199 -5.67 -2.87 3.44
N PRO A 200 -5.05 -3.59 4.41
CA PRO A 200 -4.65 -3.01 5.67
C PRO A 200 -3.67 -1.84 5.49
N GLY A 201 -3.86 -0.77 6.29
CA GLY A 201 -3.03 0.42 6.26
C GLY A 201 -3.80 1.70 5.91
N GLY A 202 -4.90 1.57 5.17
CA GLY A 202 -5.69 2.72 4.73
C GLY A 202 -4.83 3.75 3.99
N GLN A 203 -5.15 5.02 4.12
CA GLN A 203 -4.39 6.11 3.47
C GLN A 203 -2.93 6.18 3.95
N ALA A 204 -2.68 5.91 5.23
CA ALA A 204 -1.32 5.90 5.76
C ALA A 204 -0.43 4.83 5.12
N GLY A 205 -1.02 3.70 4.70
CA GLY A 205 -0.31 2.62 4.02
C GLY A 205 0.37 3.03 2.70
N GLN A 206 -0.09 4.10 2.08
CA GLN A 206 0.43 4.63 0.82
C GLN A 206 1.56 5.67 1.02
N SER A 207 1.80 6.13 2.26
CA SER A 207 2.82 7.13 2.54
C SER A 207 4.22 6.54 2.41
N SER A 208 5.10 7.23 1.68
CA SER A 208 6.51 6.82 1.50
C SER A 208 7.29 6.86 2.81
N LEU A 209 7.02 7.84 3.66
CA LEU A 209 7.66 8.02 4.96
C LEU A 209 6.69 8.67 5.96
N ILE A 210 6.55 8.08 7.15
CA ILE A 210 5.77 8.58 8.28
C ILE A 210 6.77 8.82 9.42
N GLU A 211 6.98 10.08 9.81
CA GLU A 211 7.98 10.49 10.81
C GLU A 211 7.36 10.80 12.19
N ASN A 212 6.05 10.97 12.24
CA ASN A 212 5.32 11.36 13.44
C ASN A 212 4.55 10.21 14.11
N TYR A 213 4.85 8.95 13.76
CA TYR A 213 4.25 7.79 14.43
C TYR A 213 5.12 7.36 15.61
N LEU A 214 4.50 7.24 16.78
CA LEU A 214 5.20 6.88 18.03
C LEU A 214 5.94 5.54 17.91
N GLY A 215 7.22 5.51 18.35
CA GLY A 215 8.06 4.32 18.35
C GLY A 215 8.98 4.20 17.13
N PHE A 216 8.93 5.13 16.18
CA PHE A 216 9.76 5.14 14.97
C PHE A 216 10.51 6.45 14.82
N PRO A 217 11.60 6.68 15.59
CA PRO A 217 12.32 7.95 15.63
C PRO A 217 12.99 8.33 14.29
N SER A 218 13.26 7.36 13.43
CA SER A 218 13.81 7.57 12.09
C SER A 218 12.74 7.53 11.00
N GLY A 219 11.46 7.53 11.38
CA GLY A 219 10.36 7.32 10.45
C GLY A 219 10.19 5.86 10.02
N ILE A 220 9.11 5.59 9.32
CA ILE A 220 8.77 4.28 8.76
C ILE A 220 7.91 4.49 7.52
N SER A 221 8.02 3.62 6.50
CA SER A 221 7.09 3.66 5.39
C SER A 221 5.68 3.23 5.83
N GLY A 222 4.65 3.83 5.22
CA GLY A 222 3.26 3.47 5.53
C GLY A 222 2.95 2.00 5.29
N ALA A 223 3.48 1.42 4.23
CA ALA A 223 3.34 0.01 3.90
C ALA A 223 3.93 -0.90 5.00
N GLU A 224 5.13 -0.58 5.49
CA GLU A 224 5.77 -1.36 6.55
C GLU A 224 5.07 -1.19 7.91
N LEU A 225 4.60 0.03 8.22
CA LEU A 225 3.80 0.28 9.42
C LEU A 225 2.51 -0.56 9.41
N ALA A 226 1.79 -0.52 8.28
CA ALA A 226 0.56 -1.29 8.09
C ALA A 226 0.79 -2.80 8.22
N ARG A 227 1.84 -3.30 7.60
CA ARG A 227 2.24 -4.71 7.68
C ARG A 227 2.50 -5.13 9.13
N ARG A 228 3.35 -4.38 9.84
CA ARG A 228 3.67 -4.67 11.26
C ARG A 228 2.43 -4.66 12.15
N ALA A 229 1.56 -3.70 11.96
CA ALA A 229 0.33 -3.60 12.74
C ALA A 229 -0.65 -4.75 12.45
N ALA A 230 -0.82 -5.13 11.18
CA ALA A 230 -1.66 -6.26 10.78
C ALA A 230 -1.09 -7.59 11.32
N ASP A 231 0.22 -7.81 11.22
CA ASP A 231 0.88 -9.00 11.76
C ASP A 231 0.76 -9.06 13.29
N GLN A 232 0.86 -7.91 13.96
CA GLN A 232 0.68 -7.82 15.41
C GLN A 232 -0.77 -8.17 15.82
N ALA A 233 -1.77 -7.63 15.11
CA ALA A 233 -3.17 -7.94 15.35
C ALA A 233 -3.45 -9.45 15.17
N ARG A 234 -2.97 -10.05 14.06
CA ARG A 234 -3.10 -11.49 13.81
C ARG A 234 -2.40 -12.34 14.88
N ARG A 235 -1.23 -11.92 15.35
CA ARG A 235 -0.50 -12.61 16.43
C ARG A 235 -1.31 -12.69 17.72
N PHE A 236 -2.12 -11.68 18.02
CA PHE A 236 -3.04 -11.71 19.17
C PHE A 236 -4.37 -12.43 18.87
N GLY A 237 -4.57 -12.91 17.66
CA GLY A 237 -5.76 -13.67 17.27
C GLY A 237 -6.88 -12.83 16.67
N ALA A 238 -6.62 -11.57 16.28
CA ALA A 238 -7.58 -10.82 15.48
C ALA A 238 -7.72 -11.43 14.10
N GLU A 239 -8.94 -11.61 13.64
CA GLU A 239 -9.25 -12.00 12.27
C GLU A 239 -9.33 -10.75 11.40
N ILE A 240 -8.63 -10.74 10.27
CA ILE A 240 -8.63 -9.61 9.31
C ILE A 240 -9.22 -10.10 8.01
N LEU A 241 -10.40 -9.59 7.67
CA LEU A 241 -11.10 -9.89 6.43
C LEU A 241 -10.70 -8.86 5.36
N VAL A 242 -10.15 -9.34 4.25
CA VAL A 242 -9.74 -8.49 3.12
C VAL A 242 -9.74 -9.28 1.80
N PRO A 243 -10.33 -8.76 0.71
CA PRO A 243 -11.23 -7.61 0.71
C PRO A 243 -12.61 -7.97 1.24
N ALA A 244 -13.16 -7.14 2.11
CA ALA A 244 -14.49 -7.28 2.62
C ALA A 244 -15.12 -5.91 2.91
N GLN A 245 -16.30 -5.66 2.37
CA GLN A 245 -16.97 -4.37 2.48
C GLN A 245 -18.25 -4.49 3.30
N VAL A 246 -18.36 -3.66 4.34
CA VAL A 246 -19.60 -3.49 5.09
C VAL A 246 -20.50 -2.52 4.34
N THR A 247 -21.70 -2.96 4.00
CA THR A 247 -22.69 -2.16 3.24
C THR A 247 -23.75 -1.56 4.16
N LYS A 248 -24.03 -2.22 5.30
CA LYS A 248 -25.05 -1.78 6.26
C LYS A 248 -24.68 -2.23 7.66
N VAL A 249 -25.01 -1.42 8.63
CA VAL A 249 -24.98 -1.77 10.06
C VAL A 249 -26.41 -1.66 10.61
N GLU A 250 -26.87 -2.71 11.28
CA GLU A 250 -28.18 -2.79 11.88
C GLU A 250 -28.05 -2.93 13.41
N ARG A 251 -28.84 -2.15 14.14
CA ARG A 251 -28.94 -2.28 15.59
C ARG A 251 -29.99 -3.33 15.97
N LYS A 252 -29.53 -4.41 16.61
CA LYS A 252 -30.39 -5.48 17.18
C LYS A 252 -29.95 -5.71 18.62
N ASP A 253 -30.40 -4.85 19.53
CA ASP A 253 -29.97 -4.87 20.94
C ASP A 253 -30.02 -6.28 21.54
N PRO A 254 -28.95 -6.74 22.26
CA PRO A 254 -27.76 -5.96 22.62
C PRO A 254 -26.66 -5.95 21.57
N PHE A 255 -26.89 -6.45 20.38
CA PHE A 255 -25.89 -6.66 19.33
C PHE A 255 -25.98 -5.61 18.21
N ARG A 256 -24.92 -5.62 17.37
CA ARG A 256 -24.87 -4.96 16.07
C ARG A 256 -24.66 -6.02 15.00
N VAL A 257 -25.41 -5.94 13.92
CA VAL A 257 -25.30 -6.84 12.76
C VAL A 257 -24.72 -6.05 11.60
N LEU A 258 -23.60 -6.52 11.09
CA LEU A 258 -22.93 -5.96 9.93
C LEU A 258 -23.29 -6.81 8.71
N HIS A 259 -23.82 -6.19 7.67
CA HIS A 259 -24.09 -6.82 6.38
C HIS A 259 -22.94 -6.53 5.44
N LEU A 260 -22.37 -7.57 4.84
CA LEU A 260 -21.25 -7.46 3.92
C LEU A 260 -21.74 -7.48 2.47
N ALA A 261 -20.93 -6.98 1.56
CA ALA A 261 -21.27 -6.91 0.13
C ALA A 261 -21.44 -8.30 -0.52
N ASP A 262 -20.81 -9.34 0.05
CA ASP A 262 -20.97 -10.74 -0.40
C ASP A 262 -22.26 -11.41 0.10
N GLY A 263 -23.11 -10.66 0.81
CA GLY A 263 -24.36 -11.13 1.42
C GLY A 263 -24.21 -11.83 2.77
N SER A 264 -23.00 -11.98 3.28
CA SER A 264 -22.78 -12.54 4.61
C SER A 264 -23.07 -11.52 5.73
N GLU A 265 -23.30 -12.03 6.95
CA GLU A 265 -23.57 -11.21 8.13
C GLU A 265 -22.61 -11.55 9.25
N ILE A 266 -22.20 -10.53 9.99
CA ILE A 266 -21.37 -10.64 11.19
C ILE A 266 -22.10 -9.96 12.35
N THR A 267 -22.30 -10.70 13.46
CA THR A 267 -22.87 -10.17 14.69
C THR A 267 -21.77 -9.78 15.67
N THR A 268 -21.88 -8.63 16.32
CA THR A 268 -20.92 -8.19 17.33
C THR A 268 -21.58 -7.53 18.54
N LYS A 269 -20.91 -7.62 19.70
CA LYS A 269 -21.33 -6.91 20.92
C LYS A 269 -20.92 -5.44 20.87
N ALA A 270 -19.70 -5.17 20.42
CA ALA A 270 -19.17 -3.81 20.27
C ALA A 270 -18.71 -3.58 18.82
N LEU A 271 -18.97 -2.39 18.30
CA LEU A 271 -18.59 -1.97 16.96
C LEU A 271 -17.68 -0.74 17.05
N VAL A 272 -16.53 -0.81 16.40
CA VAL A 272 -15.62 0.32 16.16
C VAL A 272 -15.72 0.72 14.70
N ILE A 273 -16.08 1.97 14.43
CA ILE A 273 -16.11 2.54 13.09
C ILE A 273 -14.82 3.33 12.89
N ALA A 274 -13.92 2.82 12.06
CA ALA A 274 -12.61 3.37 11.76
C ALA A 274 -12.40 3.52 10.24
N THR A 275 -13.46 3.89 9.52
CA THR A 275 -13.50 3.95 8.04
C THR A 275 -12.62 5.02 7.43
N GLY A 276 -12.05 5.91 8.25
CA GLY A 276 -11.14 6.96 7.80
C GLY A 276 -11.84 8.01 6.93
N VAL A 277 -11.09 8.52 5.98
CA VAL A 277 -11.55 9.52 5.01
C VAL A 277 -11.42 8.97 3.60
N SER A 278 -12.35 9.32 2.74
CA SER A 278 -12.21 9.15 1.30
C SER A 278 -11.92 10.53 0.69
N TYR A 279 -10.92 10.58 -0.18
CA TYR A 279 -10.65 11.81 -0.93
C TYR A 279 -11.81 12.09 -1.89
N ARG A 280 -12.14 13.37 -2.03
CA ARG A 280 -13.01 13.79 -3.10
C ARG A 280 -12.31 13.51 -4.43
N ARG A 281 -13.01 12.84 -5.32
CA ARG A 281 -12.55 12.73 -6.69
C ARG A 281 -12.54 14.10 -7.32
N LEU A 282 -11.57 14.36 -8.19
CA LEU A 282 -11.54 15.57 -8.98
C LEU A 282 -12.71 15.51 -9.96
N GLU A 283 -13.64 16.46 -9.84
CA GLU A 283 -14.77 16.60 -10.76
C GLU A 283 -14.29 17.31 -12.02
N ALA A 284 -13.96 16.55 -13.06
CA ALA A 284 -13.59 17.06 -14.38
C ALA A 284 -14.22 16.14 -15.44
N GLU A 285 -14.71 16.72 -16.52
CA GLU A 285 -15.39 16.00 -17.60
C GLU A 285 -14.44 14.96 -18.23
N GLY A 286 -14.90 13.70 -18.38
CA GLY A 286 -14.12 12.62 -18.99
C GLY A 286 -12.97 12.08 -18.14
N LEU A 287 -12.62 12.67 -16.99
CA LEU A 287 -11.45 12.27 -16.20
C LEU A 287 -11.58 10.82 -15.64
N ASP A 288 -12.78 10.44 -15.22
CA ASP A 288 -13.04 9.12 -14.66
C ASP A 288 -12.90 8.00 -15.71
N ASP A 289 -13.04 8.29 -16.99
CA ASP A 289 -12.92 7.32 -18.08
C ASP A 289 -11.47 6.85 -18.26
N PHE A 290 -10.50 7.70 -17.89
CA PHE A 290 -9.06 7.41 -18.01
C PHE A 290 -8.41 6.94 -16.72
N ILE A 291 -9.16 6.60 -15.66
CA ILE A 291 -8.59 6.01 -14.45
C ILE A 291 -7.91 4.67 -14.80
N GLY A 292 -6.59 4.59 -14.51
CA GLY A 292 -5.75 3.45 -14.89
C GLY A 292 -5.23 3.48 -16.33
N ALA A 293 -5.73 4.42 -17.14
CA ALA A 293 -5.35 4.65 -18.54
C ALA A 293 -4.78 6.07 -18.76
N GLY A 294 -4.02 6.57 -17.79
CA GLY A 294 -3.41 7.90 -17.81
C GLY A 294 -3.81 8.77 -16.63
N VAL A 295 -4.91 8.46 -15.91
CA VAL A 295 -5.32 9.16 -14.69
C VAL A 295 -5.09 8.22 -13.49
N TYR A 296 -4.36 8.71 -12.48
CA TYR A 296 -3.95 7.91 -11.32
C TYR A 296 -4.12 8.70 -10.02
N TYR A 297 -4.60 8.02 -8.98
CA TYR A 297 -4.61 8.52 -7.61
C TYR A 297 -3.36 8.02 -6.88
N GLY A 298 -2.27 8.77 -6.98
CA GLY A 298 -0.93 8.38 -6.53
C GLY A 298 0.01 8.07 -7.70
N THR A 299 1.20 7.58 -7.40
CA THR A 299 2.23 7.27 -8.42
C THR A 299 2.90 5.95 -8.10
N SER A 300 2.92 5.03 -9.06
CA SER A 300 3.81 3.88 -9.06
C SER A 300 4.90 4.01 -10.15
N ARG A 301 6.01 3.29 -9.97
CA ARG A 301 7.09 3.27 -10.96
C ARG A 301 6.62 2.70 -12.30
N ILE A 302 5.74 1.70 -12.27
CA ILE A 302 5.24 1.03 -13.48
C ILE A 302 4.42 2.00 -14.33
N GLU A 303 3.56 2.78 -13.68
CA GLU A 303 2.73 3.79 -14.34
C GLU A 303 3.60 4.90 -14.94
N ALA A 304 4.55 5.43 -14.18
CA ALA A 304 5.48 6.46 -14.66
C ALA A 304 6.30 5.98 -15.88
N GLU A 305 6.76 4.72 -15.85
CA GLU A 305 7.51 4.11 -16.97
C GLU A 305 6.68 4.01 -18.25
N THR A 306 5.39 3.70 -18.13
CA THR A 306 4.47 3.57 -19.26
C THR A 306 4.26 4.90 -20.01
N HIS A 307 4.41 6.03 -19.31
CA HIS A 307 4.26 7.38 -19.87
C HIS A 307 5.60 8.10 -20.14
N ARG A 308 6.70 7.34 -20.20
CA ARG A 308 8.04 7.89 -20.40
C ARG A 308 8.12 8.82 -21.62
N GLY A 309 8.70 10.01 -21.41
CA GLY A 309 8.93 11.01 -22.45
C GLY A 309 7.70 11.84 -22.85
N ARG A 310 6.54 11.60 -22.21
CA ARG A 310 5.31 12.40 -22.42
C ARG A 310 5.15 13.44 -21.31
N PRO A 311 4.46 14.56 -21.57
CA PRO A 311 4.11 15.52 -20.51
C PRO A 311 3.28 14.86 -19.40
N MET A 312 3.59 15.14 -18.14
CA MET A 312 2.85 14.62 -16.99
C MET A 312 2.33 15.77 -16.12
N HIS A 313 1.08 15.67 -15.69
CA HIS A 313 0.44 16.65 -14.83
C HIS A 313 0.26 16.09 -13.42
N VAL A 314 0.69 16.84 -12.41
CA VAL A 314 0.52 16.52 -10.97
C VAL A 314 -0.45 17.54 -10.37
N VAL A 315 -1.63 17.10 -9.96
CA VAL A 315 -2.65 17.97 -9.36
C VAL A 315 -2.53 17.95 -7.86
N GLY A 316 -2.15 19.05 -7.25
CA GLY A 316 -2.03 19.20 -5.81
C GLY A 316 -0.83 20.05 -5.39
N GLY A 317 -0.95 20.73 -4.26
CA GLY A 317 0.07 21.65 -3.74
C GLY A 317 0.76 21.17 -2.45
N GLY A 318 0.48 19.96 -1.98
CA GLY A 318 1.06 19.41 -0.75
C GLY A 318 2.39 18.68 -0.96
N ASN A 319 3.03 18.26 0.13
CA ASN A 319 4.31 17.56 0.09
C ASN A 319 4.30 16.29 -0.79
N SER A 320 3.21 15.53 -0.77
CA SER A 320 3.07 14.32 -1.58
C SER A 320 3.11 14.63 -3.08
N ALA A 321 2.45 15.72 -3.52
CA ALA A 321 2.50 16.17 -4.91
C ALA A 321 3.92 16.61 -5.31
N GLY A 322 4.61 17.35 -4.44
CA GLY A 322 6.00 17.77 -4.66
C GLY A 322 6.96 16.58 -4.78
N GLN A 323 6.85 15.61 -3.91
CA GLN A 323 7.64 14.37 -3.97
C GLN A 323 7.37 13.58 -5.26
N ALA A 324 6.11 13.48 -5.67
CA ALA A 324 5.73 12.84 -6.90
C ALA A 324 6.30 13.56 -8.13
N ALA A 325 6.19 14.89 -8.19
CA ALA A 325 6.75 15.66 -9.29
C ALA A 325 8.26 15.44 -9.44
N LEU A 326 9.01 15.51 -8.34
CA LEU A 326 10.46 15.21 -8.33
C LEU A 326 10.76 13.76 -8.75
N PHE A 327 9.93 12.81 -8.38
CA PHE A 327 10.09 11.41 -8.80
C PHE A 327 9.88 11.25 -10.30
N LEU A 328 8.89 11.93 -10.87
CA LEU A 328 8.49 11.83 -12.27
C LEU A 328 9.55 12.39 -13.24
N THR A 329 10.40 13.31 -12.79
CA THR A 329 11.50 13.84 -13.64
C THR A 329 12.52 12.78 -14.05
N ARG A 330 12.46 11.58 -13.47
CA ARG A 330 13.26 10.41 -13.93
C ARG A 330 12.72 9.79 -15.22
N PHE A 331 11.51 10.15 -15.60
CA PHE A 331 10.78 9.54 -16.72
C PHE A 331 10.45 10.53 -17.82
N THR A 332 10.33 11.81 -17.50
CA THR A 332 10.06 12.87 -18.47
C THR A 332 10.72 14.18 -18.05
N ASP A 333 11.03 15.03 -19.05
CA ASP A 333 11.55 16.38 -18.84
C ASP A 333 10.43 17.45 -18.80
N ASP A 334 9.15 17.02 -18.76
CA ASP A 334 7.98 17.92 -18.75
C ASP A 334 6.97 17.46 -17.67
N VAL A 335 7.19 17.92 -16.43
CA VAL A 335 6.31 17.69 -15.29
C VAL A 335 5.63 18.97 -14.88
N ASN A 336 4.30 19.01 -14.93
CA ASN A 336 3.48 20.17 -14.68
C ASN A 336 2.74 20.05 -13.35
N ILE A 337 3.04 20.88 -12.35
CA ILE A 337 2.32 20.92 -11.07
C ILE A 337 1.15 21.90 -11.19
N VAL A 338 -0.08 21.38 -11.13
CA VAL A 338 -1.32 22.17 -11.23
C VAL A 338 -1.85 22.45 -9.83
N ILE A 339 -1.92 23.73 -9.46
CA ILE A 339 -2.42 24.17 -8.16
C ILE A 339 -3.44 25.31 -8.28
N ARG A 340 -4.44 25.31 -7.41
CA ARG A 340 -5.44 26.37 -7.33
C ARG A 340 -4.92 27.63 -6.61
N SER A 341 -3.94 27.46 -5.72
CA SER A 341 -3.28 28.54 -4.97
C SER A 341 -2.32 29.33 -5.88
N PRO A 342 -1.94 30.55 -5.49
CA PRO A 342 -0.97 31.35 -6.25
C PRO A 342 0.47 30.81 -6.13
N ASN A 343 0.78 29.99 -5.14
CA ASN A 343 2.11 29.41 -4.92
C ASN A 343 2.01 28.15 -4.03
N LEU A 344 3.15 27.48 -3.82
CA LEU A 344 3.27 26.26 -3.02
C LEU A 344 3.50 26.52 -1.52
N ALA A 345 3.84 27.75 -1.14
CA ALA A 345 4.36 28.05 0.22
C ALA A 345 3.36 27.79 1.37
N ALA A 346 2.05 27.76 1.07
CA ALA A 346 1.02 27.55 2.09
C ALA A 346 0.90 26.06 2.53
N THR A 347 1.27 25.12 1.67
CA THR A 347 0.95 23.70 1.85
C THR A 347 2.14 22.75 1.63
N MET A 348 3.28 23.26 1.16
CA MET A 348 4.48 22.49 0.87
C MET A 348 5.66 22.97 1.72
N SER A 349 6.49 22.06 2.18
CA SER A 349 7.71 22.37 2.94
C SER A 349 8.75 23.06 2.05
N GLN A 350 9.50 24.01 2.63
CA GLN A 350 10.44 24.86 1.90
C GLN A 350 11.50 24.05 1.15
N TYR A 351 12.03 22.99 1.74
CA TYR A 351 13.04 22.16 1.06
C TYR A 351 12.54 21.51 -0.24
N LEU A 352 11.23 21.16 -0.32
CA LEU A 352 10.63 20.64 -1.55
C LEU A 352 10.45 21.75 -2.58
N ILE A 353 10.02 22.94 -2.15
CA ILE A 353 9.87 24.09 -3.02
C ILE A 353 11.21 24.43 -3.67
N ASP A 354 12.29 24.52 -2.87
CA ASP A 354 13.63 24.80 -3.36
C ASP A 354 14.11 23.76 -4.39
N ASN A 355 13.82 22.48 -4.18
CA ASN A 355 14.15 21.42 -5.12
C ASN A 355 13.31 21.47 -6.41
N ILE A 356 12.05 21.83 -6.32
CA ILE A 356 11.16 21.99 -7.47
C ILE A 356 11.61 23.19 -8.31
N GLU A 357 11.86 24.33 -7.69
CA GLU A 357 12.31 25.55 -8.37
C GLU A 357 13.70 25.39 -9.02
N ALA A 358 14.56 24.57 -8.45
CA ALA A 358 15.87 24.26 -9.03
C ALA A 358 15.83 23.25 -10.18
N ASN A 359 14.70 22.57 -10.40
CA ASN A 359 14.59 21.52 -11.41
C ASN A 359 13.93 22.05 -12.70
N PRO A 360 14.66 22.18 -13.83
CA PRO A 360 14.13 22.74 -15.06
C PRO A 360 13.06 21.89 -15.75
N ALA A 361 12.92 20.62 -15.36
CA ALA A 361 11.89 19.71 -15.89
C ALA A 361 10.53 19.89 -15.20
N ILE A 362 10.45 20.74 -14.15
CA ILE A 362 9.19 20.95 -13.41
C ILE A 362 8.66 22.35 -13.66
N HIS A 363 7.41 22.41 -14.07
CA HIS A 363 6.69 23.66 -14.35
C HIS A 363 5.54 23.83 -13.37
N LEU A 364 5.49 24.96 -12.66
CA LEU A 364 4.38 25.29 -11.80
C LEU A 364 3.28 26.01 -12.60
N LEU A 365 2.06 25.49 -12.52
CA LEU A 365 0.84 26.07 -13.08
C LEU A 365 -0.06 26.54 -11.93
N PRO A 366 0.19 27.77 -11.40
CA PRO A 366 -0.60 28.30 -10.29
C PRO A 366 -1.96 28.77 -10.79
N ARG A 367 -2.92 28.93 -9.86
CA ARG A 367 -4.27 29.41 -10.12
C ARG A 367 -4.97 28.67 -11.25
N SER A 368 -4.67 27.38 -11.36
CA SER A 368 -5.18 26.52 -12.43
C SER A 368 -5.86 25.30 -11.87
N ARG A 369 -6.85 24.79 -12.61
CA ARG A 369 -7.46 23.49 -12.34
C ARG A 369 -7.69 22.73 -13.65
N ILE A 370 -7.75 21.41 -13.55
CA ILE A 370 -8.20 20.56 -14.67
C ILE A 370 -9.73 20.53 -14.64
N VAL A 371 -10.35 20.77 -15.78
CA VAL A 371 -11.82 20.80 -15.97
C VAL A 371 -12.31 19.72 -16.92
N ALA A 372 -11.44 19.19 -17.79
CA ALA A 372 -11.76 18.05 -18.64
C ALA A 372 -10.51 17.23 -18.96
N ALA A 373 -10.71 16.01 -19.40
CA ALA A 373 -9.70 15.10 -19.91
C ALA A 373 -10.19 14.47 -21.21
N HIS A 374 -9.31 14.33 -22.20
CA HIS A 374 -9.65 13.78 -23.51
C HIS A 374 -8.63 12.75 -23.95
N GLY A 375 -9.08 11.83 -24.81
CA GLY A 375 -8.31 10.75 -25.42
C GLY A 375 -9.25 9.68 -25.96
N ASP A 376 -8.71 8.68 -26.60
CA ASP A 376 -9.48 7.50 -27.05
C ASP A 376 -9.40 6.39 -25.99
N ASP A 377 -8.45 5.49 -26.08
CA ASP A 377 -8.21 4.36 -25.13
C ASP A 377 -7.32 4.74 -23.94
N HIS A 378 -6.69 5.89 -23.98
CA HIS A 378 -5.88 6.46 -22.89
C HIS A 378 -5.89 7.98 -22.91
N LEU A 379 -5.41 8.59 -21.81
CA LEU A 379 -5.30 10.05 -21.71
C LEU A 379 -4.32 10.60 -22.74
N GLU A 380 -4.77 11.58 -23.52
CA GLU A 380 -3.98 12.29 -24.53
C GLU A 380 -3.83 13.78 -24.20
N SER A 381 -4.86 14.37 -23.62
CA SER A 381 -4.83 15.78 -23.23
C SER A 381 -5.69 16.07 -22.00
N VAL A 382 -5.40 17.20 -21.34
CA VAL A 382 -6.23 17.77 -20.28
C VAL A 382 -6.57 19.22 -20.61
N VAL A 383 -7.75 19.66 -20.17
CA VAL A 383 -8.17 21.04 -20.27
C VAL A 383 -7.92 21.75 -18.95
N LEU A 384 -7.05 22.75 -18.99
CA LEU A 384 -6.71 23.61 -17.86
C LEU A 384 -7.57 24.88 -17.91
N GLU A 385 -8.18 25.25 -16.79
CA GLU A 385 -8.85 26.54 -16.60
C GLU A 385 -7.98 27.43 -15.72
N ASP A 386 -7.79 28.67 -16.15
CA ASP A 386 -7.20 29.72 -15.32
C ASP A 386 -8.28 30.32 -14.41
N LEU A 387 -8.05 30.25 -13.10
CA LEU A 387 -9.02 30.67 -12.09
C LEU A 387 -9.16 32.20 -11.93
N GLU A 388 -8.25 32.99 -12.55
CA GLU A 388 -8.37 34.45 -12.55
C GLU A 388 -9.17 34.95 -13.74
N THR A 389 -8.91 34.39 -14.92
CA THR A 389 -9.55 34.85 -16.17
C THR A 389 -10.77 34.05 -16.55
N GLY A 390 -10.85 32.79 -16.11
CA GLY A 390 -11.84 31.82 -16.56
C GLY A 390 -11.54 31.22 -17.94
N ASP A 391 -10.40 31.57 -18.54
CA ASP A 391 -10.00 31.04 -19.83
C ASP A 391 -9.58 29.54 -19.69
N THR A 392 -9.92 28.78 -20.71
CA THR A 392 -9.55 27.38 -20.80
C THR A 392 -8.56 27.16 -21.93
N ARG A 393 -7.62 26.21 -21.69
CA ARG A 393 -6.68 25.76 -22.72
C ARG A 393 -6.50 24.26 -22.65
N GLU A 394 -6.49 23.61 -23.78
CA GLU A 394 -6.15 22.21 -23.91
C GLU A 394 -4.63 22.05 -24.04
N VAL A 395 -4.05 21.09 -23.28
CA VAL A 395 -2.62 20.78 -23.30
C VAL A 395 -2.43 19.28 -23.40
N GLU A 396 -1.39 18.84 -24.11
CA GLU A 396 -1.02 17.44 -24.17
C GLU A 396 -0.71 16.90 -22.76
N SER A 397 -1.17 15.70 -22.44
CA SER A 397 -0.92 15.03 -21.16
C SER A 397 -0.85 13.52 -21.37
N GLY A 398 0.30 12.94 -21.13
CA GLY A 398 0.44 11.48 -21.08
C GLY A 398 -0.11 10.90 -19.80
N ALA A 399 0.07 11.61 -18.66
CA ALA A 399 -0.46 11.19 -17.39
C ALA A 399 -0.92 12.37 -16.51
N CYS A 400 -1.99 12.16 -15.77
CA CYS A 400 -2.51 13.05 -14.75
C CYS A 400 -2.52 12.33 -13.39
N LEU A 401 -1.73 12.83 -12.45
CA LEU A 401 -1.58 12.26 -11.12
C LEU A 401 -2.27 13.14 -10.10
N LEU A 402 -3.25 12.58 -9.41
CA LEU A 402 -4.14 13.30 -8.52
C LEU A 402 -3.69 13.12 -7.06
N TYR A 403 -3.19 14.22 -6.48
CA TYR A 403 -2.88 14.37 -5.06
C TYR A 403 -3.82 15.42 -4.47
N THR A 404 -5.12 15.12 -4.49
CA THR A 404 -6.12 16.02 -3.93
C THR A 404 -5.92 16.16 -2.43
N SER A 405 -6.02 17.39 -1.93
CA SER A 405 -5.63 17.88 -0.61
C SER A 405 -5.84 16.93 0.56
N ASP A 406 -4.84 16.89 1.43
CA ASP A 406 -4.85 16.25 2.73
C ASP A 406 -6.09 16.70 3.54
N ALA A 407 -6.75 15.78 4.22
CA ALA A 407 -7.92 16.05 5.08
C ALA A 407 -7.66 17.13 6.18
N ALA A 408 -6.40 17.54 6.38
CA ALA A 408 -6.02 18.63 7.26
C ALA A 408 -6.49 20.02 6.79
N ASP A 409 -6.76 20.22 5.50
CA ASP A 409 -7.23 21.50 4.96
C ASP A 409 -8.75 21.72 5.12
N GLU A 410 -9.54 20.65 5.30
CA GLU A 410 -10.99 20.76 5.53
C GLU A 410 -11.36 21.06 6.99
N ALA A 411 -10.49 20.77 7.96
CA ALA A 411 -10.72 21.05 9.37
C ALA A 411 -10.66 22.55 9.73
N ARG A 412 -10.31 23.42 8.79
CA ARG A 412 -10.28 24.89 8.99
C ARG A 412 -11.52 25.62 8.49
N SER A 413 -12.52 24.90 7.98
CA SER A 413 -13.75 25.48 7.44
C SER A 413 -15.03 25.02 8.17
N VAL A 414 -14.92 24.70 9.49
CA VAL A 414 -16.08 24.55 10.39
C VAL A 414 -15.94 25.54 11.54
#